data_2473d359e628ab0ca5e11947d5a5d5c1
#
_entry.id   2473d359e628ab0ca5e11947d5a5d5c1
#
_cell.length_a   1.000
_cell.length_b   1.000
_cell.length_c   1.000
_cell.angle_alpha   90.00
_cell.angle_beta   90.00
_cell.angle_gamma   90.00
#
_symmetry.space_group_name_H-M   'P 1'
#
loop_
_entity.id
_entity.type
_entity.pdbx_description
1 polymer ?
#
loop_
_entity_poly.entity_id
_entity_poly.type
_entity_poly.pdbx_seq_one_letter_code
_entity_poly.pdbx_strand_id
1 'polypeptide(L)'
;MIVFSLLLPLVLAAQDPSLPLPSDSYPDQRTAELVRSARGARERNERLVTSYTATVSQRLGVGIRAASRDRMLYRQELAARIEWYRDKPSRIEVVGAREGIPIALRKDQIPESLDEQVRSLIVNPAEDYLRVGFDNSDSDDGFVYPLREGGESLYRFAAGDSTVISLPSGQRIRLIELHIIPRQSDWRLMSGSLWFDADSYGLVRAVFRPARPFEFRRDTDPSDREDVPGWVNPKGEVKYVTLEYGLYENRWWMLRFVAMDAVGSMGTWLGVPFRMERVYADYEVEGGTPPDTASTFRPAGTIGRNDVGARFRIHAELGKSLRA
;
A
#
# COMPACT_ATOMS: atom_id res chain seq x y z
N MET A 1 -43.35 -32.95 5.62
CA MET A 1 -42.66 -32.22 6.68
C MET A 1 -41.72 -31.27 5.98
N ILE A 2 -42.13 -30.01 5.81
CA ILE A 2 -41.45 -28.99 4.99
C ILE A 2 -40.56 -28.20 5.94
N VAL A 3 -39.24 -28.30 5.74
CA VAL A 3 -38.27 -27.49 6.48
C VAL A 3 -38.00 -26.25 5.66
N PHE A 4 -38.47 -25.10 6.14
CA PHE A 4 -38.16 -23.78 5.60
C PHE A 4 -36.70 -23.44 5.96
N SER A 5 -35.81 -23.43 4.97
CA SER A 5 -34.48 -22.85 5.07
C SER A 5 -34.59 -21.32 4.94
N LEU A 6 -34.46 -20.61 6.06
CA LEU A 6 -34.26 -19.16 6.09
C LEU A 6 -32.80 -18.83 5.71
N LEU A 7 -32.59 -18.61 4.43
CA LEU A 7 -31.42 -17.88 3.93
C LEU A 7 -31.63 -16.40 4.25
N LEU A 8 -30.99 -15.88 5.26
CA LEU A 8 -30.81 -14.44 5.44
C LEU A 8 -29.66 -14.02 4.50
N PRO A 9 -29.92 -13.19 3.48
CA PRO A 9 -28.82 -12.54 2.77
C PRO A 9 -28.17 -11.54 3.73
N LEU A 10 -26.89 -11.68 3.99
CA LEU A 10 -26.09 -10.64 4.60
C LEU A 10 -25.94 -9.52 3.58
N VAL A 11 -26.90 -8.63 3.53
CA VAL A 11 -26.84 -7.39 2.77
C VAL A 11 -25.76 -6.55 3.40
N LEU A 12 -24.59 -6.47 2.76
CA LEU A 12 -23.66 -5.38 3.00
C LEU A 12 -24.40 -4.10 2.59
N ALA A 13 -25.02 -3.44 3.55
CA ALA A 13 -25.73 -2.20 3.32
C ALA A 13 -24.73 -1.18 2.78
N ALA A 14 -24.87 -0.83 1.50
CA ALA A 14 -24.31 0.40 0.98
C ALA A 14 -24.77 1.51 1.94
N GLN A 15 -23.83 2.10 2.66
CA GLN A 15 -24.17 3.08 3.69
C GLN A 15 -24.75 4.31 3.00
N ASP A 16 -25.94 4.66 3.38
CA ASP A 16 -26.62 5.87 2.97
C ASP A 16 -25.74 7.07 3.36
N PRO A 17 -25.28 7.90 2.41
CA PRO A 17 -24.43 9.06 2.69
C PRO A 17 -25.12 10.12 3.57
N SER A 18 -26.40 9.96 3.86
CA SER A 18 -27.18 10.83 4.73
C SER A 18 -27.11 10.47 6.22
N LEU A 19 -26.49 9.35 6.62
CA LEU A 19 -26.37 9.01 8.03
C LEU A 19 -25.39 9.95 8.74
N PRO A 20 -25.75 10.50 9.92
CA PRO A 20 -24.86 11.38 10.65
C PRO A 20 -23.57 10.64 11.02
N LEU A 21 -22.42 11.31 10.84
CA LEU A 21 -21.12 10.77 11.22
C LEU A 21 -21.11 10.43 12.71
N PRO A 22 -20.46 9.32 13.12
CA PRO A 22 -20.27 9.02 14.52
C PRO A 22 -19.58 10.19 15.23
N SER A 23 -20.12 10.64 16.35
CA SER A 23 -19.68 11.85 17.07
C SER A 23 -18.23 11.77 17.58
N ASP A 24 -17.68 10.56 17.68
CA ASP A 24 -16.32 10.26 18.12
C ASP A 24 -15.32 10.05 16.97
N SER A 25 -15.70 10.38 15.73
CA SER A 25 -14.83 10.19 14.56
C SER A 25 -13.59 11.11 14.58
N TYR A 26 -13.73 12.27 15.18
CA TYR A 26 -12.70 13.30 15.29
C TYR A 26 -12.64 13.84 16.72
N PRO A 27 -11.46 13.92 17.36
CA PRO A 27 -11.32 14.47 18.70
C PRO A 27 -11.49 16.01 18.68
N ASP A 28 -11.22 16.65 17.54
CA ASP A 28 -11.25 18.10 17.38
C ASP A 28 -11.53 18.52 15.93
N GLN A 29 -11.82 19.80 15.75
CA GLN A 29 -12.09 20.38 14.43
C GLN A 29 -10.87 20.36 13.51
N ARG A 30 -9.64 20.51 14.04
CA ARG A 30 -8.40 20.45 13.27
C ARG A 30 -8.24 19.10 12.58
N THR A 31 -8.54 18.02 13.27
CA THR A 31 -8.51 16.66 12.69
C THR A 31 -9.54 16.51 11.58
N ALA A 32 -10.76 17.01 11.76
CA ALA A 32 -11.80 16.96 10.74
C ALA A 32 -11.43 17.78 9.49
N GLU A 33 -10.82 18.95 9.68
CA GLU A 33 -10.32 19.79 8.59
C GLU A 33 -9.17 19.11 7.83
N LEU A 34 -8.24 18.49 8.54
CA LEU A 34 -7.13 17.74 7.93
C LEU A 34 -7.65 16.61 7.04
N VAL A 35 -8.60 15.79 7.53
CA VAL A 35 -9.19 14.69 6.75
C VAL A 35 -9.90 15.23 5.51
N ARG A 36 -10.70 16.30 5.65
CA ARG A 36 -11.40 16.93 4.52
C ARG A 36 -10.41 17.47 3.48
N SER A 37 -9.37 18.15 3.92
CA SER A 37 -8.34 18.73 3.04
C SER A 37 -7.55 17.66 2.31
N ALA A 38 -7.21 16.56 2.99
CA ALA A 38 -6.52 15.41 2.41
C ALA A 38 -7.39 14.70 1.34
N ARG A 39 -8.69 14.52 1.59
CA ARG A 39 -9.64 14.00 0.58
C ARG A 39 -9.68 14.91 -0.65
N GLY A 40 -9.87 16.22 -0.44
CA GLY A 40 -9.89 17.17 -1.54
C GLY A 40 -8.58 17.25 -2.31
N ALA A 41 -7.43 17.12 -1.67
CA ALA A 41 -6.13 17.07 -2.33
C ALA A 41 -5.98 15.82 -3.20
N ARG A 42 -6.42 14.66 -2.69
CA ARG A 42 -6.44 13.42 -3.45
C ARG A 42 -7.32 13.55 -4.72
N GLU A 43 -8.56 13.98 -4.57
CA GLU A 43 -9.47 14.16 -5.71
C GLU A 43 -8.93 15.14 -6.75
N ARG A 44 -8.23 16.21 -6.31
CA ARG A 44 -7.56 17.14 -7.25
C ARG A 44 -6.45 16.44 -8.02
N ASN A 45 -5.55 15.74 -7.32
CA ASN A 45 -4.46 15.01 -7.96
C ASN A 45 -4.98 13.97 -8.95
N GLU A 46 -6.03 13.25 -8.56
CA GLU A 46 -6.73 12.29 -9.40
C GLU A 46 -7.26 12.91 -10.70
N ARG A 47 -7.99 14.03 -10.60
CA ARG A 47 -8.58 14.69 -11.78
C ARG A 47 -7.54 15.30 -12.72
N LEU A 48 -6.37 15.62 -12.22
CA LEU A 48 -5.35 16.33 -12.98
C LEU A 48 -4.40 15.40 -13.75
N VAL A 49 -4.04 14.24 -13.23
CA VAL A 49 -3.16 13.30 -13.92
C VAL A 49 -3.94 12.57 -15.02
N THR A 50 -3.54 12.70 -16.27
CA THR A 50 -4.16 12.04 -17.41
C THR A 50 -3.38 10.84 -17.89
N SER A 51 -2.06 10.90 -17.83
CA SER A 51 -1.16 9.79 -18.12
C SER A 51 0.17 9.95 -17.36
N TYR A 52 0.90 8.88 -17.22
CA TYR A 52 2.30 8.93 -16.81
C TYR A 52 3.11 7.79 -17.40
N THR A 53 4.41 8.00 -17.55
CA THR A 53 5.39 6.93 -17.69
C THR A 53 6.25 6.85 -16.43
N ALA A 54 6.72 5.65 -16.10
CA ALA A 54 7.63 5.45 -14.98
C ALA A 54 8.49 4.20 -15.18
N THR A 55 9.66 4.18 -14.56
CA THR A 55 10.44 2.95 -14.38
C THR A 55 10.14 2.37 -12.99
N VAL A 56 9.99 1.05 -12.92
CA VAL A 56 9.72 0.32 -11.68
C VAL A 56 10.77 -0.74 -11.48
N SER A 57 11.32 -0.79 -10.27
CA SER A 57 12.18 -1.87 -9.81
C SER A 57 11.55 -2.53 -8.59
N GLN A 58 11.31 -3.84 -8.68
CA GLN A 58 10.75 -4.64 -7.57
C GLN A 58 11.77 -5.65 -7.09
N ARG A 59 11.81 -5.86 -5.80
CA ARG A 59 12.49 -6.96 -5.13
C ARG A 59 11.51 -7.69 -4.24
N LEU A 60 11.46 -9.01 -4.41
CA LEU A 60 10.64 -9.92 -3.62
C LEU A 60 11.55 -10.96 -2.99
N GLY A 61 11.37 -11.21 -1.72
CA GLY A 61 12.04 -12.26 -0.98
C GLY A 61 11.04 -13.08 -0.18
N VAL A 62 11.13 -14.40 -0.31
CA VAL A 62 10.35 -15.36 0.48
C VAL A 62 11.32 -16.27 1.21
N GLY A 63 11.12 -16.42 2.50
CA GLY A 63 11.94 -17.29 3.34
C GLY A 63 11.14 -18.41 3.98
N ILE A 64 11.83 -19.25 4.72
CA ILE A 64 11.26 -20.21 5.66
C ILE A 64 11.94 -20.03 7.00
N ARG A 65 11.14 -19.96 8.04
CA ARG A 65 11.58 -19.97 9.43
C ARG A 65 11.21 -21.31 10.05
N ALA A 66 12.22 -22.11 10.35
CA ALA A 66 12.05 -23.35 11.07
C ALA A 66 12.89 -23.28 12.35
N ALA A 67 12.24 -23.39 13.50
CA ALA A 67 12.83 -23.15 14.82
C ALA A 67 13.43 -21.72 14.91
N SER A 68 14.75 -21.57 15.05
CA SER A 68 15.43 -20.30 15.20
C SER A 68 16.21 -19.84 13.95
N ARG A 69 16.01 -20.51 12.81
CA ARG A 69 16.78 -20.24 11.59
C ARG A 69 15.90 -19.82 10.44
N ASP A 70 16.21 -18.64 9.88
CA ASP A 70 15.62 -18.15 8.64
C ASP A 70 16.47 -18.57 7.45
N ARG A 71 15.85 -19.17 6.43
CA ARG A 71 16.49 -19.50 5.16
C ARG A 71 15.72 -18.86 4.03
N MET A 72 16.43 -18.23 3.08
CA MET A 72 15.84 -17.72 1.85
C MET A 72 15.42 -18.91 0.98
N LEU A 73 14.16 -18.94 0.58
CA LEU A 73 13.59 -19.92 -0.34
C LEU A 73 13.55 -19.40 -1.77
N TYR A 74 13.16 -18.16 -1.93
CA TYR A 74 12.92 -17.54 -3.22
C TYR A 74 13.29 -16.07 -3.19
N ARG A 75 13.92 -15.58 -4.26
CA ARG A 75 14.19 -14.17 -4.50
C ARG A 75 13.87 -13.85 -5.94
N GLN A 76 13.18 -12.74 -6.14
CA GLN A 76 12.89 -12.18 -7.45
C GLN A 76 13.33 -10.72 -7.50
N GLU A 77 13.90 -10.33 -8.63
CA GLU A 77 14.15 -8.94 -9.00
C GLU A 77 13.50 -8.71 -10.36
N LEU A 78 12.70 -7.67 -10.47
CA LEU A 78 11.97 -7.30 -11.66
C LEU A 78 12.22 -5.82 -11.96
N ALA A 79 12.49 -5.50 -13.22
CA ALA A 79 12.54 -4.13 -13.71
C ALA A 79 11.58 -4.00 -14.88
N ALA A 80 10.72 -2.98 -14.84
CA ALA A 80 9.72 -2.73 -15.88
C ALA A 80 9.60 -1.24 -16.16
N ARG A 81 9.18 -0.91 -17.38
CA ARG A 81 8.68 0.40 -17.78
C ARG A 81 7.16 0.35 -17.82
N ILE A 82 6.52 1.33 -17.20
CA ILE A 82 5.06 1.47 -17.15
C ILE A 82 4.66 2.68 -17.98
N GLU A 83 3.58 2.53 -18.73
CA GLU A 83 2.83 3.61 -19.35
C GLU A 83 1.39 3.48 -18.88
N TRP A 84 0.96 4.39 -18.01
CA TRP A 84 -0.41 4.44 -17.49
C TRP A 84 -1.20 5.54 -18.19
N TYR A 85 -2.45 5.24 -18.48
CA TYR A 85 -3.40 6.17 -19.09
C TYR A 85 -4.74 6.07 -18.38
N ARG A 86 -5.39 7.19 -18.18
CA ARG A 86 -6.72 7.23 -17.54
C ARG A 86 -7.78 6.51 -18.38
N ASP A 87 -7.82 6.76 -19.67
CA ASP A 87 -8.90 6.35 -20.57
C ASP A 87 -8.46 5.28 -21.59
N LYS A 88 -7.30 4.68 -21.40
CA LYS A 88 -6.76 3.65 -22.28
C LYS A 88 -6.14 2.52 -21.47
N PRO A 89 -6.06 1.31 -22.05
CA PRO A 89 -5.30 0.23 -21.43
C PRO A 89 -3.84 0.65 -21.19
N SER A 90 -3.35 0.41 -20.00
CA SER A 90 -1.96 0.65 -19.63
C SER A 90 -1.04 -0.38 -20.29
N ARG A 91 0.22 -0.01 -20.50
CA ARG A 91 1.24 -0.88 -21.05
C ARG A 91 2.34 -1.10 -20.02
N ILE A 92 2.85 -2.33 -19.99
CA ILE A 92 4.01 -2.69 -19.18
C ILE A 92 5.01 -3.37 -20.09
N GLU A 93 6.23 -2.90 -20.05
CA GLU A 93 7.38 -3.52 -20.70
C GLU A 93 8.34 -4.03 -19.64
N VAL A 94 8.49 -5.33 -19.52
CA VAL A 94 9.48 -5.93 -18.62
C VAL A 94 10.85 -5.76 -19.24
N VAL A 95 11.69 -4.92 -18.63
CA VAL A 95 13.04 -4.62 -19.08
C VAL A 95 14.04 -5.70 -18.62
N GLY A 96 13.76 -6.31 -17.47
CA GLY A 96 14.59 -7.37 -16.93
C GLY A 96 13.92 -8.07 -15.77
N ALA A 97 14.15 -9.38 -15.67
CA ALA A 97 13.72 -10.19 -14.57
C ALA A 97 14.83 -11.16 -14.15
N ARG A 98 15.02 -11.33 -12.87
CA ARG A 98 15.96 -12.27 -12.29
C ARG A 98 15.31 -13.01 -11.15
N GLU A 99 15.38 -14.34 -11.21
CA GLU A 99 14.89 -15.21 -10.15
C GLU A 99 16.04 -16.05 -9.59
N GLY A 100 15.99 -16.27 -8.30
CA GLY A 100 16.93 -17.12 -7.60
C GLY A 100 16.21 -18.00 -6.60
N ILE A 101 16.40 -19.32 -6.74
CA ILE A 101 15.94 -20.31 -5.79
C ILE A 101 17.18 -20.91 -5.12
N PRO A 102 17.55 -20.45 -3.92
CA PRO A 102 18.75 -20.91 -3.23
C PRO A 102 18.65 -22.38 -2.75
N ILE A 103 17.44 -22.91 -2.72
CA ILE A 103 17.17 -24.33 -2.37
C ILE A 103 16.64 -24.99 -3.64
N ALA A 104 17.08 -26.20 -3.93
CA ALA A 104 16.67 -26.97 -5.11
C ALA A 104 15.17 -27.38 -5.02
N LEU A 105 14.29 -26.42 -5.21
CA LEU A 105 12.89 -26.67 -5.51
C LEU A 105 12.77 -26.92 -7.02
N ARG A 106 11.92 -27.85 -7.42
CA ARG A 106 11.68 -28.13 -8.83
C ARG A 106 11.00 -26.90 -9.47
N LYS A 107 11.42 -26.59 -10.68
CA LYS A 107 10.97 -25.42 -11.45
C LYS A 107 9.46 -25.46 -11.76
N ASP A 108 8.85 -26.63 -11.74
CA ASP A 108 7.42 -26.91 -11.93
C ASP A 108 6.55 -26.55 -10.70
N GLN A 109 7.16 -26.16 -9.59
CA GLN A 109 6.48 -25.75 -8.36
C GLN A 109 6.44 -24.22 -8.18
N ILE A 110 6.90 -23.46 -9.17
CA ILE A 110 6.82 -21.99 -9.15
C ILE A 110 5.47 -21.60 -9.77
N PRO A 111 4.64 -20.82 -9.08
CA PRO A 111 3.34 -20.40 -9.63
C PRO A 111 3.51 -19.57 -10.91
N GLU A 112 2.57 -19.72 -11.84
CA GLU A 112 2.45 -18.93 -13.09
C GLU A 112 2.17 -17.41 -12.84
N SER A 113 2.35 -16.94 -11.63
CA SER A 113 1.93 -15.63 -11.12
C SER A 113 2.78 -14.44 -11.59
N LEU A 114 3.68 -14.59 -12.56
CA LEU A 114 4.48 -13.46 -13.06
C LEU A 114 3.59 -12.40 -13.75
N ASP A 115 2.59 -12.85 -14.50
CA ASP A 115 1.67 -11.95 -15.22
C ASP A 115 0.86 -11.08 -14.26
N GLU A 116 0.42 -11.65 -13.15
CA GLU A 116 -0.36 -10.97 -12.13
C GLU A 116 0.50 -9.98 -11.33
N GLN A 117 1.71 -10.40 -10.98
CA GLN A 117 2.69 -9.51 -10.32
C GLN A 117 3.07 -8.33 -11.22
N VAL A 118 3.22 -8.56 -12.53
CA VAL A 118 3.51 -7.49 -13.48
C VAL A 118 2.35 -6.50 -13.57
N ARG A 119 1.11 -6.96 -13.60
CA ARG A 119 -0.08 -6.06 -13.59
C ARG A 119 -0.17 -5.23 -12.32
N SER A 120 0.19 -5.80 -11.18
CA SER A 120 0.20 -5.08 -9.90
C SER A 120 1.26 -3.98 -9.78
N LEU A 121 2.17 -3.84 -10.77
CA LEU A 121 3.11 -2.72 -10.82
C LEU A 121 2.46 -1.40 -11.27
N ILE A 122 1.33 -1.48 -11.99
CA ILE A 122 0.60 -0.29 -12.39
C ILE A 122 -0.09 0.30 -11.17
N VAL A 123 0.14 1.57 -10.91
CA VAL A 123 -0.52 2.32 -9.86
C VAL A 123 -1.45 3.33 -10.50
N ASN A 124 -2.74 3.22 -10.22
CA ASN A 124 -3.70 4.25 -10.57
C ASN A 124 -3.54 5.41 -9.58
N PRO A 125 -3.14 6.62 -10.01
CA PRO A 125 -2.98 7.78 -9.11
C PRO A 125 -4.26 8.12 -8.34
N ALA A 126 -5.41 7.66 -8.85
CA ALA A 126 -6.73 7.91 -8.32
C ALA A 126 -7.16 6.96 -7.21
N GLU A 127 -6.88 5.69 -7.35
CA GLU A 127 -7.53 4.65 -6.56
C GLU A 127 -6.62 3.98 -5.55
N ASP A 128 -5.30 3.92 -5.82
CA ASP A 128 -4.45 2.89 -5.22
C ASP A 128 -3.48 3.35 -4.14
N TYR A 129 -3.78 4.44 -3.46
CA TYR A 129 -2.87 4.91 -2.40
C TYR A 129 -2.54 3.85 -1.34
N LEU A 130 -3.38 2.82 -1.19
CA LEU A 130 -3.19 1.81 -0.15
C LEU A 130 -3.48 0.38 -0.60
N ARG A 131 -3.81 0.14 -1.87
CA ARG A 131 -3.91 -1.20 -2.43
C ARG A 131 -2.53 -1.73 -2.78
N VAL A 132 -1.81 -2.25 -1.80
CA VAL A 132 -0.50 -2.82 -2.02
C VAL A 132 -0.56 -4.33 -1.83
N GLY A 133 -0.53 -5.05 -2.94
CA GLY A 133 -0.07 -6.43 -2.95
C GLY A 133 -1.06 -7.53 -2.56
N PHE A 134 -2.35 -7.24 -2.37
CA PHE A 134 -3.38 -8.24 -2.07
C PHE A 134 -4.57 -8.21 -3.02
N ASP A 135 -4.49 -7.46 -4.10
CA ASP A 135 -5.58 -7.36 -5.05
C ASP A 135 -5.37 -8.32 -6.20
N ASN A 136 -6.10 -9.41 -6.16
CA ASN A 136 -6.28 -10.34 -7.25
C ASN A 136 -7.71 -10.35 -7.78
N SER A 137 -8.55 -9.41 -7.37
CA SER A 137 -9.92 -9.48 -7.81
C SER A 137 -10.62 -8.13 -7.71
N ASP A 138 -11.57 -7.94 -8.61
CA ASP A 138 -12.72 -7.04 -8.47
C ASP A 138 -13.57 -7.32 -7.21
N SER A 139 -13.04 -8.09 -6.25
CA SER A 139 -13.72 -8.46 -5.01
C SER A 139 -13.49 -7.42 -3.93
N ASP A 140 -14.53 -7.12 -3.17
CA ASP A 140 -14.56 -6.27 -1.96
C ASP A 140 -13.62 -6.74 -0.81
N ASP A 141 -12.72 -7.70 -1.08
CA ASP A 141 -11.93 -8.41 -0.08
C ASP A 141 -10.60 -7.75 0.28
N GLY A 142 -10.30 -6.58 -0.29
CA GLY A 142 -9.07 -5.83 -0.02
C GLY A 142 -9.11 -4.96 1.25
N PHE A 143 -8.00 -4.26 1.51
CA PHE A 143 -7.96 -3.25 2.56
C PHE A 143 -8.94 -2.11 2.30
N VAL A 144 -9.64 -1.72 3.35
CA VAL A 144 -10.59 -0.60 3.28
C VAL A 144 -9.84 0.72 3.45
N TYR A 145 -9.85 1.54 2.40
CA TYR A 145 -9.18 2.84 2.42
C TYR A 145 -9.80 3.79 3.49
N PRO A 146 -8.98 4.27 4.45
CA PRO A 146 -9.51 5.04 5.59
C PRO A 146 -10.12 6.38 5.20
N LEU A 147 -9.54 7.06 4.20
CA LEU A 147 -10.02 8.39 3.77
C LEU A 147 -11.11 8.31 2.69
N ARG A 148 -11.69 7.13 2.41
CA ARG A 148 -12.86 7.03 1.55
C ARG A 148 -14.05 7.81 2.14
N GLU A 149 -15.01 8.17 1.33
CA GLU A 149 -16.28 8.70 1.80
C GLU A 149 -16.96 7.70 2.73
N GLY A 150 -17.48 8.18 3.88
CA GLY A 150 -18.06 7.31 4.91
C GLY A 150 -17.02 6.47 5.72
N GLY A 151 -15.73 6.69 5.54
CA GLY A 151 -14.67 5.98 6.29
C GLY A 151 -14.79 6.15 7.81
N GLU A 152 -15.45 7.19 8.28
CA GLU A 152 -15.71 7.48 9.70
C GLU A 152 -16.53 6.39 10.41
N SER A 153 -17.31 5.63 9.68
CA SER A 153 -18.04 4.49 10.23
C SER A 153 -17.13 3.34 10.65
N LEU A 154 -15.97 3.23 10.02
CA LEU A 154 -14.98 2.16 10.24
C LEU A 154 -13.75 2.65 11.00
N TYR A 155 -13.49 3.95 10.98
CA TYR A 155 -12.29 4.54 11.56
C TYR A 155 -12.60 5.72 12.45
N ARG A 156 -11.70 5.95 13.40
CA ARG A 156 -11.51 7.22 14.11
C ARG A 156 -10.18 7.81 13.67
N PHE A 157 -10.10 9.12 13.67
CA PHE A 157 -8.92 9.86 13.25
C PHE A 157 -8.43 10.75 14.38
N ALA A 158 -7.11 10.94 14.47
CA ALA A 158 -6.52 11.90 15.37
C ALA A 158 -5.34 12.60 14.70
N ALA A 159 -5.31 13.93 14.71
CA ALA A 159 -4.15 14.65 14.25
C ALA A 159 -2.98 14.42 15.22
N GLY A 160 -1.83 14.04 14.69
CA GLY A 160 -0.58 13.92 15.41
C GLY A 160 0.26 15.19 15.32
N ASP A 161 1.53 15.03 15.62
CA ASP A 161 2.51 16.12 15.58
C ASP A 161 2.84 16.54 14.15
N SER A 162 3.36 17.76 14.01
CA SER A 162 3.93 18.23 12.77
C SER A 162 5.45 18.12 12.81
N THR A 163 6.03 17.65 11.70
CA THR A 163 7.47 17.47 11.54
C THR A 163 7.95 18.20 10.30
N VAL A 164 9.20 18.68 10.31
CA VAL A 164 9.83 19.30 9.14
C VAL A 164 10.88 18.34 8.60
N ILE A 165 10.76 17.98 7.33
CA ILE A 165 11.76 17.19 6.63
C ILE A 165 12.45 18.02 5.57
N SER A 166 13.70 17.66 5.25
CA SER A 166 14.42 18.23 4.11
C SER A 166 14.42 17.22 2.98
N LEU A 167 13.96 17.64 1.81
CA LEU A 167 14.06 16.83 0.60
C LEU A 167 15.50 16.83 0.09
N PRO A 168 15.92 15.87 -0.76
CA PRO A 168 17.24 15.84 -1.39
C PRO A 168 17.57 17.12 -2.16
N SER A 169 16.57 17.82 -2.65
CA SER A 169 16.68 19.15 -3.29
C SER A 169 17.09 20.28 -2.34
N GLY A 170 17.18 20.01 -1.03
CA GLY A 170 17.37 21.03 0.01
C GLY A 170 16.09 21.76 0.43
N GLN A 171 14.98 21.49 -0.24
CA GLN A 171 13.68 22.07 0.12
C GLN A 171 13.19 21.50 1.45
N ARG A 172 12.66 22.35 2.31
CA ARG A 172 12.04 21.97 3.58
C ARG A 172 10.52 21.95 3.41
N ILE A 173 9.92 20.83 3.77
CA ILE A 173 8.46 20.67 3.81
C ILE A 173 8.02 20.35 5.23
N ARG A 174 6.88 20.89 5.62
CA ARG A 174 6.25 20.60 6.91
C ARG A 174 5.20 19.51 6.70
N LEU A 175 5.29 18.44 7.45
CA LEU A 175 4.36 17.32 7.44
C LEU A 175 3.42 17.42 8.63
N ILE A 176 2.17 17.06 8.40
CA ILE A 176 1.16 16.86 9.45
C ILE A 176 0.83 15.39 9.50
N GLU A 177 0.92 14.79 10.67
CA GLU A 177 0.56 13.40 10.90
C GLU A 177 -0.94 13.25 11.16
N LEU A 178 -1.53 12.18 10.61
CA LEU A 178 -2.89 11.73 10.88
C LEU A 178 -2.84 10.27 11.30
N HIS A 179 -3.23 10.00 12.53
CA HIS A 179 -3.41 8.64 13.04
C HIS A 179 -4.73 8.05 12.55
N ILE A 180 -4.66 6.80 12.10
CA ILE A 180 -5.81 6.01 11.66
C ILE A 180 -6.06 4.92 12.70
N ILE A 181 -7.22 4.95 13.32
CA ILE A 181 -7.59 4.06 14.42
C ILE A 181 -8.85 3.29 14.00
N PRO A 182 -8.74 2.00 13.69
CA PRO A 182 -9.89 1.19 13.33
C PRO A 182 -10.87 1.05 14.49
N ARG A 183 -12.17 1.07 14.22
CA ARG A 183 -13.22 0.87 15.21
C ARG A 183 -13.41 -0.59 15.60
N GLN A 184 -12.96 -1.48 14.73
CA GLN A 184 -13.08 -2.93 14.91
C GLN A 184 -11.75 -3.61 14.63
N SER A 185 -11.55 -4.77 15.26
CA SER A 185 -10.42 -5.63 14.97
C SER A 185 -10.73 -6.50 13.75
N ASP A 186 -10.53 -5.92 12.56
CA ASP A 186 -10.72 -6.59 11.27
C ASP A 186 -9.41 -6.52 10.48
N TRP A 187 -9.05 -7.60 9.80
CA TRP A 187 -7.81 -7.67 9.01
C TRP A 187 -7.83 -6.74 7.78
N ARG A 188 -9.01 -6.35 7.31
CA ARG A 188 -9.18 -5.39 6.20
C ARG A 188 -9.04 -3.94 6.63
N LEU A 189 -9.12 -3.66 7.94
CA LEU A 189 -8.96 -2.32 8.46
C LEU A 189 -7.51 -2.03 8.79
N MET A 190 -7.09 -0.81 8.50
CA MET A 190 -5.71 -0.36 8.69
C MET A 190 -5.54 0.36 10.02
N SER A 191 -4.41 0.15 10.68
CA SER A 191 -3.98 0.90 11.85
C SER A 191 -2.59 1.48 11.59
N GLY A 192 -2.42 2.77 11.77
CA GLY A 192 -1.13 3.42 11.53
C GLY A 192 -1.23 4.92 11.36
N SER A 193 -0.31 5.49 10.58
CA SER A 193 -0.20 6.94 10.39
C SER A 193 -0.03 7.30 8.92
N LEU A 194 -0.63 8.41 8.53
CA LEU A 194 -0.45 9.09 7.26
C LEU A 194 0.19 10.45 7.50
N TRP A 195 1.14 10.84 6.69
CA TRP A 195 1.79 12.16 6.74
C TRP A 195 1.47 12.93 5.48
N PHE A 196 0.90 14.10 5.65
CA PHE A 196 0.52 15.00 4.59
C PHE A 196 1.42 16.23 4.57
N ASP A 197 1.74 16.72 3.39
CA ASP A 197 2.33 18.06 3.24
C ASP A 197 1.35 19.12 3.75
N ALA A 198 1.81 20.00 4.63
CA ALA A 198 0.97 20.97 5.30
C ALA A 198 0.38 22.05 4.38
N ASP A 199 0.99 22.26 3.21
CA ASP A 199 0.59 23.31 2.26
C ASP A 199 -0.37 22.76 1.19
N SER A 200 -0.05 21.59 0.59
CA SER A 200 -0.84 20.98 -0.47
C SER A 200 -1.84 19.94 0.02
N TYR A 201 -1.67 19.40 1.24
CA TYR A 201 -2.36 18.24 1.79
C TYR A 201 -2.18 16.96 0.95
N GLY A 202 -1.16 16.93 0.09
CA GLY A 202 -0.76 15.73 -0.62
C GLY A 202 -0.18 14.68 0.33
N LEU A 203 -0.47 13.42 0.08
CA LEU A 203 0.10 12.32 0.86
C LEU A 203 1.59 12.18 0.54
N VAL A 204 2.43 12.28 1.58
CA VAL A 204 3.89 12.16 1.48
C VAL A 204 4.36 10.79 1.94
N ARG A 205 3.75 10.26 3.00
CA ARG A 205 4.10 8.96 3.56
C ARG A 205 2.90 8.31 4.22
N ALA A 206 2.84 6.98 4.14
CA ALA A 206 1.93 6.17 4.94
C ALA A 206 2.72 5.02 5.56
N VAL A 207 2.45 4.71 6.83
CA VAL A 207 2.95 3.52 7.51
C VAL A 207 1.79 2.91 8.27
N PHE A 208 1.43 1.69 7.93
CA PHE A 208 0.28 1.03 8.53
C PHE A 208 0.42 -0.48 8.55
N ARG A 209 -0.45 -1.12 9.27
CA ARG A 209 -0.64 -2.57 9.32
C ARG A 209 -2.14 -2.88 9.45
N PRO A 210 -2.57 -4.10 9.15
CA PRO A 210 -3.92 -4.55 9.51
C PRO A 210 -4.18 -4.41 11.01
N ALA A 211 -5.43 -4.16 11.38
CA ALA A 211 -5.84 -4.09 12.79
C ALA A 211 -5.65 -5.43 13.53
N ARG A 212 -5.64 -6.53 12.80
CA ARG A 212 -5.25 -7.87 13.27
C ARG A 212 -4.68 -8.71 12.11
N PRO A 213 -3.99 -9.80 12.42
CA PRO A 213 -3.61 -10.77 11.40
C PRO A 213 -4.84 -11.40 10.71
N PHE A 214 -4.67 -11.79 9.45
CA PHE A 214 -5.60 -12.65 8.74
C PHE A 214 -5.53 -14.08 9.31
N GLU A 215 -6.67 -14.71 9.52
CA GLU A 215 -6.80 -16.11 9.93
C GLU A 215 -7.70 -16.85 8.95
N PHE A 216 -7.14 -17.80 8.20
CA PHE A 216 -7.84 -18.50 7.13
C PHE A 216 -9.21 -19.03 7.56
N ARG A 217 -9.29 -19.73 8.72
CA ARG A 217 -10.56 -20.30 9.18
C ARG A 217 -11.60 -19.29 9.64
N ARG A 218 -11.18 -18.09 9.96
CA ARG A 218 -12.09 -17.02 10.40
C ARG A 218 -12.53 -16.15 9.24
N ASP A 219 -11.61 -15.88 8.31
CA ASP A 219 -11.71 -14.75 7.39
C ASP A 219 -12.00 -15.18 5.94
N THR A 220 -11.94 -16.48 5.65
CA THR A 220 -12.26 -17.04 4.34
C THR A 220 -13.68 -17.59 4.33
N ASP A 221 -14.32 -17.62 3.17
CA ASP A 221 -15.65 -18.20 3.02
C ASP A 221 -15.70 -19.69 3.39
N PRO A 222 -16.83 -20.18 3.90
CA PRO A 222 -16.98 -21.60 4.26
C PRO A 222 -16.64 -22.56 3.13
N SER A 223 -17.00 -22.23 1.88
CA SER A 223 -16.72 -23.03 0.68
C SER A 223 -15.22 -23.26 0.46
N ASP A 224 -14.40 -22.22 0.69
CA ASP A 224 -12.96 -22.29 0.45
C ASP A 224 -12.20 -23.06 1.55
N ARG A 225 -12.89 -23.32 2.68
CA ARG A 225 -12.33 -24.07 3.80
C ARG A 225 -12.42 -25.59 3.64
N GLU A 226 -13.25 -26.07 2.73
CA GLU A 226 -13.53 -27.51 2.58
C GLU A 226 -12.29 -28.29 2.16
N ASP A 227 -11.41 -27.71 1.35
CA ASP A 227 -10.20 -28.34 0.86
C ASP A 227 -9.04 -28.33 1.87
N VAL A 228 -9.19 -27.63 3.01
CA VAL A 228 -8.12 -27.51 4.02
C VAL A 228 -8.45 -28.36 5.25
N PRO A 229 -7.57 -29.32 5.64
CA PRO A 229 -7.81 -30.17 6.80
C PRO A 229 -8.12 -29.39 8.07
N GLY A 230 -9.10 -29.86 8.86
CA GLY A 230 -9.66 -29.16 10.04
C GLY A 230 -8.64 -28.72 11.09
N TRP A 231 -7.50 -29.38 11.18
CA TRP A 231 -6.42 -29.06 12.11
C TRP A 231 -5.43 -28.01 11.57
N VAL A 232 -5.53 -27.64 10.29
CA VAL A 232 -4.69 -26.63 9.66
C VAL A 232 -5.40 -25.26 9.72
N ASN A 233 -4.76 -24.24 10.27
CA ASN A 233 -5.24 -22.87 10.29
C ASN A 233 -4.11 -21.93 9.87
N PRO A 234 -3.92 -21.69 8.57
CA PRO A 234 -2.93 -20.74 8.09
C PRO A 234 -3.26 -19.31 8.59
N LYS A 235 -2.23 -18.58 8.96
CA LYS A 235 -2.34 -17.17 9.36
C LYS A 235 -1.39 -16.33 8.53
N GLY A 236 -1.84 -15.11 8.19
CA GLY A 236 -1.04 -14.08 7.54
C GLY A 236 -0.92 -12.85 8.43
N GLU A 237 0.29 -12.48 8.80
CA GLU A 237 0.55 -11.26 9.56
C GLU A 237 1.36 -10.29 8.72
N VAL A 238 0.74 -9.20 8.27
CA VAL A 238 1.46 -8.07 7.71
C VAL A 238 2.01 -7.24 8.86
N LYS A 239 3.32 -7.19 8.99
CA LYS A 239 4.00 -6.46 10.05
C LYS A 239 3.86 -4.96 9.87
N TYR A 240 4.12 -4.52 8.65
CA TYR A 240 3.89 -3.14 8.22
C TYR A 240 3.91 -3.04 6.69
N VAL A 241 3.22 -2.00 6.22
CA VAL A 241 3.31 -1.48 4.86
C VAL A 241 3.80 -0.04 4.95
N THR A 242 4.76 0.31 4.13
CA THR A 242 5.25 1.69 3.99
C THR A 242 5.05 2.15 2.55
N LEU A 243 4.41 3.30 2.38
CA LEU A 243 4.31 4.01 1.12
C LEU A 243 5.02 5.34 1.26
N GLU A 244 5.79 5.75 0.25
CA GLU A 244 6.37 7.09 0.17
C GLU A 244 6.04 7.69 -1.20
N TYR A 245 5.67 8.96 -1.18
CA TYR A 245 5.37 9.75 -2.37
C TYR A 245 6.45 10.80 -2.58
N GLY A 246 6.72 11.12 -3.83
CA GLY A 246 7.60 12.20 -4.24
C GLY A 246 6.81 13.28 -4.96
N LEU A 247 7.26 14.53 -4.85
CA LEU A 247 6.71 15.65 -5.58
C LEU A 247 7.49 15.80 -6.89
N TYR A 248 6.85 15.47 -8.01
CA TYR A 248 7.42 15.59 -9.34
C TYR A 248 6.99 16.90 -9.99
N GLU A 249 7.93 17.57 -10.66
CA GLU A 249 7.74 18.89 -11.29
C GLU A 249 7.10 19.95 -10.37
N ASN A 250 7.24 19.80 -9.05
CA ASN A 250 6.59 20.60 -8.02
C ASN A 250 5.04 20.66 -8.14
N ARG A 251 4.45 19.63 -8.73
CA ARG A 251 3.03 19.57 -9.05
C ARG A 251 2.37 18.28 -8.60
N TRP A 252 3.05 17.14 -8.81
CA TRP A 252 2.43 15.83 -8.76
C TRP A 252 2.98 15.03 -7.60
N TRP A 253 2.15 14.68 -6.66
CA TRP A 253 2.49 13.67 -5.66
C TRP A 253 2.31 12.30 -6.27
N MET A 254 3.41 11.63 -6.61
CA MET A 254 3.43 10.32 -7.22
C MET A 254 4.09 9.29 -6.31
N LEU A 255 3.60 8.06 -6.35
CA LEU A 255 4.17 6.96 -5.55
C LEU A 255 5.62 6.75 -5.95
N ARG A 256 6.51 6.73 -4.98
CA ARG A 256 7.94 6.59 -5.18
C ARG A 256 8.50 5.29 -4.62
N PHE A 257 7.97 4.87 -3.49
CA PHE A 257 8.46 3.71 -2.77
C PHE A 257 7.33 2.97 -2.08
N VAL A 258 7.39 1.64 -2.16
CA VAL A 258 6.52 0.72 -1.43
C VAL A 258 7.38 -0.33 -0.77
N ALA A 259 7.13 -0.58 0.51
CA ALA A 259 7.70 -1.75 1.20
C ALA A 259 6.63 -2.46 1.99
N MET A 260 6.70 -3.78 2.00
CA MET A 260 5.83 -4.64 2.80
C MET A 260 6.64 -5.76 3.43
N ASP A 261 6.48 -5.92 4.74
CA ASP A 261 6.96 -7.07 5.49
C ASP A 261 5.78 -7.87 6.04
N ALA A 262 5.75 -9.15 5.74
CA ALA A 262 4.70 -10.06 6.20
C ALA A 262 5.27 -11.42 6.61
N VAL A 263 4.51 -12.17 7.38
CA VAL A 263 4.84 -13.54 7.77
C VAL A 263 3.58 -14.39 7.64
N GLY A 264 3.63 -15.36 6.73
CA GLY A 264 2.70 -16.48 6.74
C GLY A 264 3.11 -17.48 7.84
N SER A 265 2.17 -18.11 8.50
CA SER A 265 2.45 -19.16 9.48
C SER A 265 1.46 -20.29 9.36
N MET A 266 1.97 -21.51 9.58
CA MET A 266 1.17 -22.73 9.63
C MET A 266 1.50 -23.45 10.95
N GLY A 267 0.58 -23.33 11.90
CA GLY A 267 0.84 -23.77 13.28
C GLY A 267 1.89 -22.87 13.97
N THR A 268 2.57 -23.42 14.97
CA THR A 268 3.54 -22.69 15.81
C THR A 268 4.99 -22.88 15.36
N TRP A 269 5.26 -23.79 14.43
CA TRP A 269 6.60 -24.24 14.08
C TRP A 269 7.11 -23.77 12.72
N LEU A 270 6.20 -23.39 11.80
CA LEU A 270 6.54 -22.98 10.45
C LEU A 270 6.13 -21.53 10.22
N GLY A 271 7.11 -20.69 9.93
CA GLY A 271 6.92 -19.33 9.48
C GLY A 271 7.47 -19.14 8.06
N VAL A 272 6.75 -18.38 7.24
CA VAL A 272 7.13 -18.01 5.88
C VAL A 272 7.25 -16.48 5.84
N PRO A 273 8.41 -15.90 6.16
CA PRO A 273 8.63 -14.49 6.02
C PRO A 273 8.63 -14.09 4.54
N PHE A 274 7.95 -12.99 4.27
CA PHE A 274 7.79 -12.37 2.97
C PHE A 274 8.22 -10.91 3.08
N ARG A 275 9.03 -10.45 2.12
CA ARG A 275 9.42 -9.05 2.01
C ARG A 275 9.34 -8.60 0.56
N MET A 276 8.68 -7.48 0.33
CA MET A 276 8.59 -6.84 -0.96
C MET A 276 9.04 -5.40 -0.86
N GLU A 277 9.82 -4.95 -1.84
CA GLU A 277 10.19 -3.54 -2.03
C GLU A 277 9.99 -3.18 -3.50
N ARG A 278 9.35 -2.02 -3.75
CA ARG A 278 9.21 -1.42 -5.08
C ARG A 278 9.70 0.01 -5.05
N VAL A 279 10.39 0.40 -6.11
CA VAL A 279 10.81 1.77 -6.33
C VAL A 279 10.29 2.21 -7.69
N TYR A 280 9.61 3.33 -7.69
CA TYR A 280 9.14 4.03 -8.88
C TYR A 280 10.01 5.25 -9.11
N ALA A 281 10.50 5.42 -10.33
CA ALA A 281 11.41 6.49 -10.71
C ALA A 281 11.13 6.96 -12.14
N ASP A 282 11.86 8.00 -12.56
CA ASP A 282 11.85 8.54 -13.92
C ASP A 282 10.42 8.84 -14.43
N TYR A 283 9.59 9.43 -13.55
CA TYR A 283 8.24 9.82 -13.93
C TYR A 283 8.25 10.92 -15.00
N GLU A 284 7.46 10.72 -16.03
CA GLU A 284 7.01 11.75 -16.96
C GLU A 284 5.48 11.81 -16.83
N VAL A 285 4.94 12.90 -16.31
CA VAL A 285 3.51 13.02 -15.98
C VAL A 285 2.85 14.03 -16.89
N GLU A 286 1.75 13.63 -17.51
CA GLU A 286 0.88 14.53 -18.28
C GLU A 286 -0.41 14.81 -17.49
N GLY A 287 -0.86 16.07 -17.55
CA GLY A 287 -2.08 16.45 -16.86
C GLY A 287 -2.39 17.93 -16.91
N GLY A 288 -3.55 18.29 -16.37
CA GLY A 288 -4.00 19.68 -16.25
C GLY A 288 -3.15 20.49 -15.27
N THR A 289 -3.17 21.81 -15.38
CA THR A 289 -2.55 22.71 -14.41
C THR A 289 -3.46 22.78 -13.18
N PRO A 290 -2.94 22.57 -11.95
CA PRO A 290 -3.72 22.85 -10.76
C PRO A 290 -4.19 24.30 -10.79
N PRO A 291 -5.43 24.61 -10.39
CA PRO A 291 -5.82 25.99 -10.18
C PRO A 291 -4.83 26.59 -9.18
N ASP A 292 -4.36 27.81 -9.47
CA ASP A 292 -3.42 28.56 -8.62
C ASP A 292 -3.88 28.59 -7.14
N THR A 293 -3.53 27.56 -6.42
CA THR A 293 -3.33 27.70 -4.99
C THR A 293 -1.97 28.37 -4.92
N ALA A 294 -1.97 29.64 -4.60
CA ALA A 294 -0.79 30.47 -4.48
C ALA A 294 0.22 29.83 -3.53
N SER A 295 0.89 28.84 -4.03
CA SER A 295 2.01 28.24 -3.36
C SER A 295 3.21 29.11 -3.69
N THR A 296 3.76 29.73 -2.68
CA THR A 296 5.09 30.32 -2.67
C THR A 296 6.19 29.29 -2.95
N PHE A 297 5.88 28.33 -3.77
CA PHE A 297 6.71 27.19 -4.12
C PHE A 297 7.78 27.64 -5.11
N ARG A 298 9.02 27.79 -4.66
CA ARG A 298 10.17 27.93 -5.55
C ARG A 298 10.54 26.56 -6.10
N PRO A 299 10.74 26.41 -7.42
CA PRO A 299 11.12 25.14 -8.03
C PRO A 299 12.45 24.66 -7.44
N ALA A 300 12.45 23.50 -6.85
CA ALA A 300 13.64 22.76 -6.51
C ALA A 300 14.01 21.84 -7.69
N GLY A 301 15.29 21.79 -8.02
CA GLY A 301 15.79 21.05 -9.17
C GLY A 301 15.39 19.57 -9.18
N THR A 302 15.36 19.02 -10.37
CA THR A 302 15.10 17.62 -10.69
C THR A 302 15.86 16.68 -9.74
N ILE A 303 15.16 15.77 -9.09
CA ILE A 303 15.80 14.72 -8.28
C ILE A 303 16.66 13.85 -9.22
N GLY A 304 17.97 14.00 -9.13
CA GLY A 304 18.89 13.30 -10.02
C GLY A 304 18.88 11.78 -9.79
N ARG A 305 19.15 11.05 -10.84
CA ARG A 305 19.28 9.58 -10.95
C ARG A 305 20.14 8.93 -9.83
N ASN A 306 20.99 9.71 -9.15
CA ASN A 306 21.92 9.25 -8.14
C ASN A 306 21.31 9.03 -6.74
N ASP A 307 20.17 9.66 -6.41
CA ASP A 307 19.57 9.56 -5.08
C ASP A 307 18.88 8.23 -4.83
N VAL A 308 18.34 7.60 -5.87
CA VAL A 308 17.73 6.27 -5.79
C VAL A 308 18.79 5.22 -5.45
N GLY A 309 19.97 5.33 -6.04
CA GLY A 309 21.11 4.43 -5.79
C GLY A 309 21.70 4.53 -4.38
N ALA A 310 21.66 5.73 -3.77
CA ALA A 310 22.16 5.96 -2.42
C ALA A 310 21.29 5.33 -1.34
N ARG A 311 19.96 5.41 -1.47
CA ARG A 311 19.02 4.76 -0.53
C ARG A 311 19.05 3.23 -0.61
N PHE A 312 19.23 2.67 -1.80
CA PHE A 312 19.45 1.22 -1.95
C PHE A 312 20.70 0.74 -1.19
N ARG A 313 21.76 1.56 -1.10
CA ARG A 313 22.95 1.26 -0.31
C ARG A 313 22.67 1.29 1.19
N ILE A 314 21.93 2.28 1.69
CA ILE A 314 21.60 2.42 3.11
C ILE A 314 20.74 1.24 3.59
N HIS A 315 19.72 0.83 2.83
CA HIS A 315 18.90 -0.35 3.17
C HIS A 315 19.67 -1.66 3.05
N ALA A 316 20.61 -1.78 2.12
CA ALA A 316 21.49 -2.94 2.01
C ALA A 316 22.50 -3.02 3.17
N GLU A 317 22.95 -1.89 3.70
CA GLU A 317 23.84 -1.83 4.86
C GLU A 317 23.12 -2.08 6.18
N LEU A 318 21.89 -1.56 6.34
CA LEU A 318 21.04 -1.93 7.47
C LEU A 318 20.73 -3.43 7.50
N GLY A 319 20.51 -4.04 6.34
CA GLY A 319 20.35 -5.51 6.22
C GLY A 319 21.61 -6.30 6.57
N LYS A 320 22.81 -5.69 6.51
CA LYS A 320 24.07 -6.30 6.96
C LYS A 320 24.29 -6.14 8.45
N SER A 321 23.89 -5.02 9.06
CA SER A 321 24.02 -4.78 10.51
C SER A 321 23.08 -5.63 11.37
N LEU A 322 22.00 -6.16 10.77
CA LEU A 322 21.10 -7.11 11.43
C LEU A 322 21.59 -8.57 11.35
N ARG A 323 22.76 -8.83 10.75
CA ARG A 323 23.39 -10.15 10.62
C ARG A 323 24.66 -10.31 11.47
N ALA A 324 25.01 -9.30 12.25
CA ALA A 324 26.12 -9.33 13.20
C ALA A 324 25.62 -9.75 14.60
#